data_62bfe25e610322f06aa710246e24cd5a
#
_entry.id   62bfe25e610322f06aa710246e24cd5a
#
_cell.length_a   1.000
_cell.length_b   1.000
_cell.length_c   1.000
_cell.angle_alpha   90.00
_cell.angle_beta   90.00
_cell.angle_gamma   90.00
#
_symmetry.space_group_name_H-M   'P 1'
#
loop_
_entity.id
_entity.type
_entity.pdbx_description
1 polymer ?
#
loop_
_entity_poly.entity_id
_entity_poly.type
_entity_poly.pdbx_seq_one_letter_code
_entity_poly.pdbx_strand_id
1 'polypeptide(L)'
;MLRFIYVILGNLHRIWMIPTMGYYARHPEKYSEKFRYEYDRHCITIMKKRGRITTNAYGVGNLPKDGGYVMFANHQGKYDALGIMDSHNNPCSIVMDADRSYMPLVKQFIDLVQGKRIKLDDLRQAAGIISEVSEEVKQGWKFIIFPSGGYEHRNGNYVDPFKPGCFKGAIRAKAPIVPVAIVNSWKVFDLWSLRRVVTQVFYLKPMFYDEYKDMKSNAISDLVYKRICSAVRCAEEGDFKAAVLK
;
A
#
# COMPACT_ATOMS: atom_id res chain seq x y z
N MET A 1 1.86 19.62 2.27
CA MET A 1 1.31 20.37 1.09
C MET A 1 2.40 20.97 0.21
N LEU A 2 3.39 21.73 0.74
CA LEU A 2 4.41 22.41 -0.08
C LEU A 2 5.17 21.47 -1.02
N ARG A 3 5.63 20.31 -0.53
CA ARG A 3 6.34 19.33 -1.36
C ARG A 3 5.48 18.78 -2.49
N PHE A 4 4.19 18.57 -2.28
CA PHE A 4 3.27 18.11 -3.33
C PHE A 4 3.20 19.11 -4.49
N ILE A 5 3.02 20.40 -4.17
CA ILE A 5 3.04 21.50 -5.17
C ILE A 5 4.40 21.55 -5.88
N TYR A 6 5.49 21.47 -5.13
CA TYR A 6 6.86 21.48 -5.69
C TYR A 6 7.12 20.32 -6.66
N VAL A 7 6.61 19.11 -6.33
CA VAL A 7 6.73 17.94 -7.20
C VAL A 7 5.92 18.15 -8.48
N ILE A 8 4.69 18.66 -8.40
CA ILE A 8 3.85 18.93 -9.58
C ILE A 8 4.51 19.97 -10.47
N LEU A 9 4.81 21.15 -9.95
CA LEU A 9 5.39 22.25 -10.73
C LEU A 9 6.73 21.85 -11.36
N GLY A 10 7.55 21.12 -10.63
CA GLY A 10 8.85 20.67 -11.11
C GLY A 10 8.81 19.56 -12.17
N ASN A 11 7.65 18.94 -12.39
CA ASN A 11 7.45 17.89 -13.39
C ASN A 11 6.45 18.30 -14.49
N LEU A 12 6.09 19.58 -14.61
CA LEU A 12 5.14 20.06 -15.64
C LEU A 12 5.58 19.68 -17.06
N HIS A 13 6.89 19.68 -17.33
CA HIS A 13 7.45 19.25 -18.62
C HIS A 13 7.18 17.76 -18.95
N ARG A 14 6.69 16.99 -17.97
CA ARG A 14 6.31 15.56 -18.09
C ARG A 14 4.82 15.33 -18.00
N ILE A 15 4.01 16.37 -18.14
CA ILE A 15 2.54 16.28 -18.01
C ILE A 15 1.92 15.28 -19.00
N TRP A 16 2.59 15.02 -20.13
CA TRP A 16 2.21 14.00 -21.10
C TRP A 16 2.19 12.57 -20.53
N MET A 17 2.90 12.30 -19.42
CA MET A 17 2.86 11.00 -18.76
C MET A 17 1.48 10.67 -18.19
N ILE A 18 0.69 11.67 -17.80
CA ILE A 18 -0.65 11.49 -17.23
C ILE A 18 -1.60 10.82 -18.24
N PRO A 19 -1.82 11.37 -19.46
CA PRO A 19 -2.63 10.69 -20.47
C PRO A 19 -2.02 9.35 -20.89
N THR A 20 -0.70 9.20 -20.88
CA THR A 20 -0.02 7.94 -21.20
C THR A 20 -0.35 6.84 -20.16
N MET A 21 -0.33 7.16 -18.86
CA MET A 21 -0.79 6.25 -17.82
C MET A 21 -2.23 5.79 -18.07
N GLY A 22 -3.12 6.73 -18.38
CA GLY A 22 -4.51 6.43 -18.72
C GLY A 22 -4.66 5.58 -19.99
N TYR A 23 -3.79 5.77 -20.97
CA TYR A 23 -3.77 4.93 -22.18
C TYR A 23 -3.37 3.49 -21.85
N TYR A 24 -2.26 3.28 -21.12
CA TYR A 24 -1.81 1.95 -20.73
C TYR A 24 -2.81 1.22 -19.83
N ALA A 25 -3.46 1.94 -18.93
CA ALA A 25 -4.48 1.37 -18.06
C ALA A 25 -5.71 0.84 -18.81
N ARG A 26 -6.10 1.52 -19.92
CA ARG A 26 -7.25 1.13 -20.76
C ARG A 26 -6.96 0.02 -21.76
N HIS A 27 -5.69 -0.35 -21.95
CA HIS A 27 -5.28 -1.36 -22.92
C HIS A 27 -4.50 -2.52 -22.25
N PRO A 28 -5.12 -3.22 -21.26
CA PRO A 28 -4.47 -4.32 -20.55
C PRO A 28 -4.13 -5.49 -21.48
N GLU A 29 -4.83 -5.62 -22.61
CA GLU A 29 -4.58 -6.63 -23.64
C GLU A 29 -3.24 -6.40 -24.38
N LYS A 30 -2.76 -5.15 -24.43
CA LYS A 30 -1.50 -4.77 -25.08
C LYS A 30 -0.34 -4.61 -24.10
N TYR A 31 -0.64 -4.20 -22.89
CA TYR A 31 0.34 -3.87 -21.85
C TYR A 31 0.17 -4.78 -20.67
N SER A 32 1.10 -5.70 -20.47
CA SER A 32 1.06 -6.66 -19.36
C SER A 32 0.98 -5.97 -17.99
N GLU A 33 0.49 -6.69 -17.00
CA GLU A 33 0.48 -6.23 -15.60
C GLU A 33 1.87 -5.75 -15.16
N LYS A 34 2.91 -6.53 -15.47
CA LYS A 34 4.30 -6.19 -15.15
C LYS A 34 4.73 -4.87 -15.79
N PHE A 35 4.43 -4.67 -17.08
CA PHE A 35 4.76 -3.41 -17.79
C PHE A 35 4.09 -2.22 -17.12
N ARG A 36 2.78 -2.32 -16.84
CA ARG A 36 2.02 -1.22 -16.22
C ARG A 36 2.52 -0.91 -14.81
N TYR A 37 2.86 -1.92 -14.03
CA TYR A 37 3.43 -1.77 -12.70
C TYR A 37 4.83 -1.12 -12.74
N GLU A 38 5.70 -1.54 -13.64
CA GLU A 38 7.02 -0.93 -13.83
C GLU A 38 6.92 0.52 -14.28
N TYR A 39 5.95 0.84 -15.14
CA TYR A 39 5.69 2.23 -15.53
C TYR A 39 5.20 3.07 -14.35
N ASP A 40 4.33 2.53 -13.51
CA ASP A 40 3.89 3.16 -12.26
C ASP A 40 5.08 3.46 -11.33
N ARG A 41 5.93 2.47 -11.09
CA ARG A 41 7.17 2.64 -10.32
C ARG A 41 8.13 3.68 -10.92
N HIS A 42 8.20 3.76 -12.24
CA HIS A 42 8.97 4.80 -12.93
C HIS A 42 8.42 6.19 -12.59
N CYS A 43 7.10 6.38 -12.62
CA CYS A 43 6.45 7.64 -12.22
C CYS A 43 6.73 7.97 -10.75
N ILE A 44 6.64 6.97 -9.86
CA ILE A 44 6.99 7.12 -8.44
C ILE A 44 8.45 7.56 -8.27
N THR A 45 9.37 6.96 -9.02
CA THR A 45 10.81 7.30 -8.98
C THR A 45 11.06 8.76 -9.37
N ILE A 46 10.40 9.23 -10.43
CA ILE A 46 10.47 10.64 -10.86
C ILE A 46 9.97 11.57 -9.75
N MET A 47 8.82 11.25 -9.17
CA MET A 47 8.21 11.99 -8.06
C MET A 47 9.14 12.03 -6.84
N LYS A 48 9.72 10.90 -6.45
CA LYS A 48 10.66 10.77 -5.33
C LYS A 48 11.91 11.62 -5.54
N LYS A 49 12.52 11.53 -6.72
CA LYS A 49 13.72 12.30 -7.07
C LYS A 49 13.45 13.80 -6.92
N ARG A 50 12.35 14.30 -7.51
CA ARG A 50 11.97 15.70 -7.39
C ARG A 50 11.59 16.08 -5.97
N GLY A 51 10.85 15.23 -5.27
CA GLY A 51 10.38 15.47 -3.91
C GLY A 51 11.46 15.30 -2.83
N ARG A 52 12.69 14.92 -3.18
CA ARG A 52 13.77 14.60 -2.24
C ARG A 52 13.35 13.54 -1.22
N ILE A 53 12.68 12.47 -1.71
CA ILE A 53 12.14 11.39 -0.91
C ILE A 53 13.04 10.15 -1.08
N THR A 54 13.39 9.53 0.02
CA THR A 54 14.06 8.22 0.05
C THR A 54 13.17 7.25 0.79
N THR A 55 12.90 6.08 0.22
CA THR A 55 12.18 5.00 0.88
C THR A 55 13.16 3.86 1.11
N ASN A 56 13.36 3.49 2.36
CA ASN A 56 14.14 2.33 2.74
C ASN A 56 13.19 1.17 3.02
N ALA A 57 13.46 0.01 2.43
CA ALA A 57 12.69 -1.20 2.66
C ALA A 57 13.49 -2.22 3.46
N TYR A 58 12.82 -2.86 4.39
CA TYR A 58 13.38 -3.90 5.25
C TYR A 58 12.50 -5.14 5.20
N GLY A 59 13.10 -6.31 5.31
CA GLY A 59 12.34 -7.57 5.31
C GLY A 59 11.74 -7.96 3.96
N VAL A 60 12.22 -7.42 2.84
CA VAL A 60 11.73 -7.79 1.49
C VAL A 60 11.85 -9.30 1.23
N GLY A 61 12.83 -9.97 1.84
CA GLY A 61 13.00 -11.42 1.77
C GLY A 61 11.90 -12.23 2.47
N ASN A 62 11.07 -11.60 3.30
CA ASN A 62 9.92 -12.23 3.95
C ASN A 62 8.71 -12.40 3.00
N LEU A 63 8.69 -11.65 1.89
CA LEU A 63 7.59 -11.74 0.93
C LEU A 63 7.46 -13.14 0.36
N PRO A 64 6.24 -13.70 0.26
CA PRO A 64 6.03 -14.98 -0.40
C PRO A 64 6.55 -14.93 -1.84
N LYS A 65 7.30 -15.97 -2.24
CA LYS A 65 7.92 -16.03 -3.56
C LYS A 65 6.89 -16.28 -4.66
N ASP A 66 5.92 -17.13 -4.39
CA ASP A 66 4.93 -17.60 -5.33
C ASP A 66 3.51 -17.32 -4.87
N GLY A 67 2.58 -17.30 -5.81
CA GLY A 67 1.16 -17.11 -5.56
C GLY A 67 0.76 -15.68 -5.19
N GLY A 68 -0.53 -15.53 -4.90
CA GLY A 68 -1.10 -14.28 -4.43
C GLY A 68 -1.04 -14.15 -2.91
N TYR A 69 -1.06 -12.93 -2.42
CA TYR A 69 -1.10 -12.61 -1.00
C TYR A 69 -1.67 -11.21 -0.75
N VAL A 70 -2.01 -10.94 0.49
CA VAL A 70 -2.53 -9.62 0.88
C VAL A 70 -1.60 -8.96 1.88
N MET A 71 -1.14 -7.77 1.54
CA MET A 71 -0.37 -6.89 2.41
C MET A 71 -1.32 -5.99 3.20
N PHE A 72 -1.28 -6.08 4.52
CA PHE A 72 -2.04 -5.21 5.42
C PHE A 72 -1.09 -4.23 6.08
N ALA A 73 -1.33 -2.93 5.85
CA ALA A 73 -0.44 -1.86 6.31
C ALA A 73 -1.14 -0.85 7.21
N ASN A 74 -0.40 -0.22 8.13
CA ASN A 74 -0.87 0.99 8.78
C ASN A 74 -0.95 2.15 7.79
N HIS A 75 -1.84 3.11 8.03
CA HIS A 75 -2.06 4.25 7.14
C HIS A 75 -1.67 5.55 7.83
N GLN A 76 -0.74 6.31 7.25
CA GLN A 76 -0.21 7.55 7.81
C GLN A 76 -0.43 8.77 6.90
N GLY A 77 -0.58 8.54 5.60
CA GLY A 77 -0.70 9.62 4.65
C GLY A 77 -0.73 9.21 3.18
N LYS A 78 -0.71 10.21 2.32
CA LYS A 78 -0.88 10.07 0.85
C LYS A 78 0.26 9.32 0.15
N TYR A 79 1.39 9.11 0.82
CA TYR A 79 2.56 8.47 0.24
C TYR A 79 2.64 6.97 0.52
N ASP A 80 1.83 6.45 1.42
CA ASP A 80 1.97 5.08 1.95
C ASP A 80 1.95 4.00 0.86
N ALA A 81 0.93 4.02 0.02
CA ALA A 81 0.81 3.07 -1.08
C ALA A 81 2.00 3.17 -2.06
N LEU A 82 2.40 4.40 -2.39
CA LEU A 82 3.53 4.67 -3.29
C LEU A 82 4.85 4.17 -2.69
N GLY A 83 5.02 4.30 -1.37
CA GLY A 83 6.19 3.78 -0.65
C GLY A 83 6.27 2.25 -0.67
N ILE A 84 5.14 1.56 -0.52
CA ILE A 84 5.07 0.10 -0.67
C ILE A 84 5.37 -0.28 -2.12
N MET A 85 4.69 0.30 -3.12
CA MET A 85 4.88 -0.01 -4.53
C MET A 85 6.31 0.24 -5.00
N ASP A 86 6.95 1.32 -4.53
CA ASP A 86 8.35 1.63 -4.84
C ASP A 86 9.32 0.52 -4.39
N SER A 87 9.04 -0.09 -3.25
CA SER A 87 9.91 -1.10 -2.62
C SER A 87 9.50 -2.55 -2.90
N HIS A 88 8.32 -2.76 -3.47
CA HIS A 88 7.80 -4.09 -3.79
C HIS A 88 8.13 -4.49 -5.23
N ASN A 89 8.91 -5.55 -5.41
CA ASN A 89 9.46 -5.91 -6.72
C ASN A 89 8.47 -6.63 -7.66
N ASN A 90 7.42 -7.23 -7.12
CA ASN A 90 6.40 -7.90 -7.93
C ASN A 90 5.20 -6.97 -8.18
N PRO A 91 4.49 -7.10 -9.30
CA PRO A 91 3.24 -6.38 -9.48
C PRO A 91 2.30 -6.58 -8.30
N CYS A 92 1.71 -5.50 -7.84
CA CYS A 92 0.67 -5.53 -6.83
C CYS A 92 -0.38 -4.45 -7.10
N SER A 93 -1.59 -4.71 -6.67
CA SER A 93 -2.73 -3.81 -6.74
C SER A 93 -3.07 -3.25 -5.36
N ILE A 94 -4.09 -2.42 -5.28
CA ILE A 94 -4.51 -1.76 -4.04
C ILE A 94 -6.02 -1.71 -3.92
N VAL A 95 -6.52 -1.80 -2.69
CA VAL A 95 -7.91 -1.43 -2.36
C VAL A 95 -7.90 -0.02 -1.79
N MET A 96 -8.60 0.89 -2.43
CA MET A 96 -8.62 2.31 -2.07
C MET A 96 -10.06 2.83 -1.97
N ASP A 97 -10.26 3.80 -1.09
CA ASP A 97 -11.50 4.58 -1.00
C ASP A 97 -11.88 5.18 -2.37
N ALA A 98 -13.12 4.95 -2.79
CA ALA A 98 -13.63 5.33 -4.10
C ALA A 98 -13.48 6.84 -4.34
N ASP A 99 -13.91 7.68 -3.41
CA ASP A 99 -13.92 9.13 -3.58
C ASP A 99 -12.50 9.69 -3.76
N ARG A 100 -11.56 9.22 -2.94
CA ARG A 100 -10.16 9.64 -3.03
C ARG A 100 -9.45 9.08 -4.26
N SER A 101 -9.87 7.92 -4.75
CA SER A 101 -9.27 7.26 -5.91
C SER A 101 -9.52 7.97 -7.23
N TYR A 102 -10.56 8.80 -7.31
CA TYR A 102 -10.87 9.60 -8.51
C TYR A 102 -10.20 10.96 -8.53
N MET A 103 -9.48 11.34 -7.49
CA MET A 103 -8.72 12.61 -7.49
C MET A 103 -7.71 12.64 -8.65
N PRO A 104 -7.52 13.80 -9.29
CA PRO A 104 -6.49 13.97 -10.32
C PRO A 104 -5.11 13.49 -9.85
N LEU A 105 -4.36 12.87 -10.73
CA LEU A 105 -3.10 12.16 -10.50
C LEU A 105 -3.26 10.83 -9.75
N VAL A 106 -4.06 10.76 -8.69
CA VAL A 106 -4.29 9.51 -7.95
C VAL A 106 -4.96 8.47 -8.85
N LYS A 107 -6.00 8.91 -9.60
CA LYS A 107 -6.75 8.03 -10.51
C LYS A 107 -5.83 7.26 -11.46
N GLN A 108 -4.86 7.92 -12.05
CA GLN A 108 -3.97 7.32 -13.04
C GLN A 108 -3.08 6.21 -12.43
N PHE A 109 -2.55 6.43 -11.22
CA PHE A 109 -1.80 5.42 -10.49
C PHE A 109 -2.68 4.20 -10.16
N ILE A 110 -3.88 4.43 -9.66
CA ILE A 110 -4.82 3.35 -9.30
C ILE A 110 -5.27 2.56 -10.52
N ASP A 111 -5.55 3.22 -11.64
CA ASP A 111 -5.98 2.57 -12.88
C ASP A 111 -4.87 1.68 -13.47
N LEU A 112 -3.61 2.13 -13.44
CA LEU A 112 -2.46 1.36 -13.95
C LEU A 112 -2.33 -0.01 -13.27
N VAL A 113 -2.51 -0.04 -11.95
CA VAL A 113 -2.39 -1.27 -11.16
C VAL A 113 -3.73 -2.00 -10.98
N GLN A 114 -4.77 -1.58 -11.72
CA GLN A 114 -6.14 -2.14 -11.63
C GLN A 114 -6.69 -2.15 -10.21
N GLY A 115 -6.46 -1.05 -9.48
CA GLY A 115 -6.87 -0.89 -8.09
C GLY A 115 -8.38 -0.99 -7.90
N LYS A 116 -8.78 -1.63 -6.82
CA LYS A 116 -10.18 -1.79 -6.44
C LYS A 116 -10.67 -0.56 -5.65
N ARG A 117 -11.87 -0.13 -5.95
CA ARG A 117 -12.49 1.05 -5.34
C ARG A 117 -13.57 0.64 -4.36
N ILE A 118 -13.39 0.95 -3.10
CA ILE A 118 -14.28 0.60 -2.01
C ILE A 118 -15.02 1.85 -1.50
N LYS A 119 -16.34 1.76 -1.30
CA LYS A 119 -17.11 2.77 -0.60
C LYS A 119 -17.14 2.44 0.88
N LEU A 120 -16.58 3.31 1.71
CA LEU A 120 -16.40 3.03 3.14
C LEU A 120 -17.71 3.07 3.94
N ASP A 121 -18.72 3.72 3.41
CA ASP A 121 -20.09 3.86 3.93
C ASP A 121 -21.07 2.80 3.40
N ASP A 122 -20.69 2.04 2.35
CA ASP A 122 -21.50 0.96 1.77
C ASP A 122 -20.89 -0.42 2.08
N LEU A 123 -21.36 -1.01 3.18
CA LEU A 123 -20.88 -2.33 3.63
C LEU A 123 -21.12 -3.45 2.62
N ARG A 124 -22.21 -3.36 1.82
CA ARG A 124 -22.53 -4.37 0.82
C ARG A 124 -21.57 -4.30 -0.37
N GLN A 125 -21.33 -3.11 -0.88
CA GLN A 125 -20.35 -2.87 -1.93
C GLN A 125 -18.95 -3.25 -1.46
N ALA A 126 -18.58 -2.85 -0.24
CA ALA A 126 -17.29 -3.20 0.35
C ALA A 126 -17.09 -4.71 0.44
N ALA A 127 -18.11 -5.46 0.87
CA ALA A 127 -18.04 -6.93 0.93
C ALA A 127 -17.91 -7.56 -0.47
N GLY A 128 -18.52 -6.98 -1.50
CA GLY A 128 -18.37 -7.36 -2.90
C GLY A 128 -16.93 -7.21 -3.37
N ILE A 129 -16.33 -6.04 -3.16
CA ILE A 129 -14.91 -5.78 -3.53
C ILE A 129 -13.95 -6.73 -2.80
N ILE A 130 -14.15 -6.98 -1.51
CA ILE A 130 -13.32 -7.94 -0.76
C ILE A 130 -13.47 -9.37 -1.31
N SER A 131 -14.65 -9.72 -1.84
CA SER A 131 -14.85 -11.01 -2.53
C SER A 131 -14.09 -11.07 -3.87
N GLU A 132 -14.13 -10.01 -4.68
CA GLU A 132 -13.34 -9.91 -5.91
C GLU A 132 -11.85 -10.03 -5.64
N VAL A 133 -11.35 -9.30 -4.64
CA VAL A 133 -9.96 -9.39 -4.19
C VAL A 133 -9.59 -10.85 -3.83
N SER A 134 -10.50 -11.57 -3.14
CA SER A 134 -10.27 -12.98 -2.81
C SER A 134 -10.06 -13.84 -4.06
N GLU A 135 -10.89 -13.67 -5.09
CA GLU A 135 -10.78 -14.45 -6.33
C GLU A 135 -9.50 -14.11 -7.11
N GLU A 136 -9.15 -12.84 -7.19
CA GLU A 136 -7.91 -12.41 -7.86
C GLU A 136 -6.65 -12.88 -7.11
N VAL A 137 -6.66 -12.87 -5.78
CA VAL A 137 -5.56 -13.40 -4.97
C VAL A 137 -5.37 -14.91 -5.20
N LYS A 138 -6.43 -15.69 -5.37
CA LYS A 138 -6.33 -17.11 -5.76
C LYS A 138 -5.66 -17.29 -7.14
N GLN A 139 -5.80 -16.31 -8.03
CA GLN A 139 -5.17 -16.28 -9.36
C GLN A 139 -3.71 -15.79 -9.33
N GLY A 140 -3.18 -15.44 -8.15
CA GLY A 140 -1.80 -15.01 -7.96
C GLY A 140 -1.59 -13.50 -7.80
N TRP A 141 -2.68 -12.72 -7.78
CA TRP A 141 -2.60 -11.27 -7.55
C TRP A 141 -2.18 -10.94 -6.13
N LYS A 142 -1.52 -9.80 -5.99
CA LYS A 142 -1.06 -9.26 -4.70
C LYS A 142 -1.76 -7.94 -4.44
N PHE A 143 -2.28 -7.76 -3.23
CA PHE A 143 -3.03 -6.56 -2.89
C PHE A 143 -2.46 -5.85 -1.67
N ILE A 144 -2.49 -4.52 -1.72
CA ILE A 144 -2.27 -3.64 -0.58
C ILE A 144 -3.64 -3.25 -0.02
N ILE A 145 -3.83 -3.44 1.28
CA ILE A 145 -5.04 -3.01 1.99
C ILE A 145 -4.62 -2.23 3.25
N PHE A 146 -5.24 -1.08 3.45
CA PHE A 146 -5.14 -0.28 4.67
C PHE A 146 -6.37 -0.55 5.54
N PRO A 147 -6.28 -1.45 6.52
CA PRO A 147 -7.47 -1.96 7.21
C PRO A 147 -8.12 -0.96 8.17
N SER A 148 -7.47 0.15 8.51
CA SER A 148 -8.11 1.27 9.22
C SER A 148 -9.19 1.96 8.37
N GLY A 149 -9.08 1.90 7.04
CA GLY A 149 -9.98 2.58 6.10
C GLY A 149 -9.72 4.08 5.97
N GLY A 150 -8.69 4.58 6.62
CA GLY A 150 -8.25 5.98 6.60
C GLY A 150 -7.17 6.20 7.64
N TYR A 151 -6.78 7.46 7.83
CA TYR A 151 -5.88 7.87 8.89
C TYR A 151 -6.51 9.08 9.61
N GLU A 152 -6.86 8.88 10.88
CA GLU A 152 -7.44 9.91 11.72
C GLU A 152 -6.35 10.79 12.35
N HIS A 153 -5.28 10.14 12.82
CA HIS A 153 -4.14 10.82 13.40
C HIS A 153 -3.18 11.29 12.31
N ARG A 154 -2.96 12.60 12.28
CA ARG A 154 -1.98 13.22 11.38
C ARG A 154 -0.73 13.58 12.15
N ASN A 155 0.43 13.64 11.44
CA ASN A 155 1.70 14.09 12.01
C ASN A 155 2.30 13.15 13.08
N GLY A 156 2.32 11.86 12.82
CA GLY A 156 2.96 10.87 13.69
C GLY A 156 2.99 9.49 13.07
N ASN A 157 3.70 8.57 13.73
CA ASN A 157 3.73 7.17 13.35
C ASN A 157 2.63 6.37 14.07
N TYR A 158 1.43 6.94 14.12
CA TYR A 158 0.28 6.28 14.73
C TYR A 158 -0.19 5.11 13.88
N VAL A 159 -0.75 4.10 14.55
CA VAL A 159 -1.43 2.98 13.93
C VAL A 159 -2.88 3.02 14.38
N ASP A 160 -3.77 3.42 13.49
CA ASP A 160 -5.21 3.45 13.77
C ASP A 160 -5.78 2.02 13.85
N PRO A 161 -6.87 1.79 14.62
CA PRO A 161 -7.47 0.48 14.79
C PRO A 161 -7.89 -0.16 13.45
N PHE A 162 -7.75 -1.47 13.33
CA PHE A 162 -8.04 -2.21 12.12
C PHE A 162 -9.47 -2.73 12.07
N LYS A 163 -10.11 -2.67 10.90
CA LYS A 163 -11.43 -3.23 10.63
C LYS A 163 -11.31 -4.70 10.22
N PRO A 164 -11.84 -5.66 11.02
CA PRO A 164 -11.65 -7.09 10.76
C PRO A 164 -12.21 -7.58 9.44
N GLY A 165 -13.20 -6.87 8.89
CA GLY A 165 -13.82 -7.19 7.60
C GLY A 165 -12.84 -7.23 6.43
N CYS A 166 -11.79 -6.43 6.47
CA CYS A 166 -10.76 -6.35 5.42
C CYS A 166 -9.99 -7.67 5.25
N PHE A 167 -9.82 -8.44 6.33
CA PHE A 167 -9.06 -9.70 6.33
C PHE A 167 -9.81 -10.86 5.67
N LYS A 168 -11.14 -10.75 5.49
CA LYS A 168 -11.96 -11.80 4.86
C LYS A 168 -11.52 -12.16 3.44
N GLY A 169 -10.91 -11.20 2.70
CA GLY A 169 -10.34 -11.48 1.38
C GLY A 169 -9.23 -12.52 1.42
N ALA A 170 -8.23 -12.33 2.28
CA ALA A 170 -7.13 -13.27 2.47
C ALA A 170 -7.62 -14.62 3.04
N ILE A 171 -8.52 -14.59 4.02
CA ILE A 171 -9.08 -15.80 4.64
C ILE A 171 -9.80 -16.68 3.59
N ARG A 172 -10.67 -16.09 2.76
CA ARG A 172 -11.40 -16.80 1.70
C ARG A 172 -10.47 -17.33 0.60
N ALA A 173 -9.42 -16.58 0.29
CA ALA A 173 -8.41 -16.99 -0.67
C ALA A 173 -7.46 -18.06 -0.12
N LYS A 174 -7.46 -18.31 1.18
CA LYS A 174 -6.48 -19.16 1.89
C LYS A 174 -5.04 -18.69 1.62
N ALA A 175 -4.84 -17.37 1.47
CA ALA A 175 -3.62 -16.75 1.00
C ALA A 175 -2.78 -16.19 2.14
N PRO A 176 -1.45 -16.10 1.99
CA PRO A 176 -0.60 -15.47 2.99
C PRO A 176 -1.05 -14.03 3.33
N ILE A 177 -1.04 -13.73 4.62
CA ILE A 177 -1.25 -12.39 5.18
C ILE A 177 0.12 -11.83 5.48
N VAL A 178 0.47 -10.70 4.84
CA VAL A 178 1.75 -10.01 5.02
C VAL A 178 1.51 -8.72 5.79
N PRO A 179 1.84 -8.65 7.09
CA PRO A 179 1.80 -7.38 7.80
C PRO A 179 2.91 -6.45 7.29
N VAL A 180 2.57 -5.18 7.07
CA VAL A 180 3.53 -4.16 6.60
C VAL A 180 3.49 -2.96 7.54
N ALA A 181 4.62 -2.62 8.14
CA ALA A 181 4.73 -1.42 8.95
C ALA A 181 5.35 -0.29 8.14
N ILE A 182 4.72 0.88 8.17
CA ILE A 182 5.18 2.10 7.50
C ILE A 182 5.53 3.12 8.57
N VAL A 183 6.69 3.77 8.39
CA VAL A 183 7.20 4.77 9.34
C VAL A 183 7.64 6.03 8.58
N ASN A 184 7.31 7.20 9.14
CA ASN A 184 7.64 8.54 8.63
C ASN A 184 7.01 8.91 7.27
N SER A 185 6.08 8.13 6.74
CA SER A 185 5.45 8.36 5.44
C SER A 185 4.60 9.65 5.43
N TRP A 186 3.95 9.99 6.54
CA TRP A 186 3.21 11.23 6.72
C TRP A 186 4.07 12.48 6.46
N LYS A 187 5.38 12.43 6.74
CA LYS A 187 6.33 13.53 6.53
C LYS A 187 6.44 13.95 5.07
N VAL A 188 6.06 13.09 4.13
CA VAL A 188 6.26 13.34 2.71
C VAL A 188 5.41 14.50 2.21
N PHE A 189 4.11 14.49 2.48
CA PHE A 189 3.19 15.50 1.93
C PHE A 189 2.48 16.36 2.99
N ASP A 190 2.52 15.97 4.25
CA ASP A 190 1.82 16.72 5.31
C ASP A 190 2.71 17.79 5.94
N LEU A 191 4.04 17.63 5.91
CA LEU A 191 4.95 18.68 6.37
C LEU A 191 5.05 19.84 5.36
N TRP A 192 5.09 21.05 5.90
CA TRP A 192 5.41 22.27 5.16
C TRP A 192 6.92 22.45 5.03
N SER A 193 7.59 21.52 4.34
CA SER A 193 9.04 21.47 4.23
C SER A 193 9.49 20.83 2.93
N LEU A 194 10.60 21.32 2.35
CA LEU A 194 11.30 20.72 1.21
C LEU A 194 12.60 20.01 1.61
N ARG A 195 12.89 19.88 2.91
CA ARG A 195 14.04 19.09 3.39
C ARG A 195 13.88 17.63 2.97
N ARG A 196 15.00 16.94 2.77
CA ARG A 196 15.00 15.50 2.47
C ARG A 196 14.17 14.73 3.50
N VAL A 197 13.34 13.82 3.02
CA VAL A 197 12.55 12.92 3.87
C VAL A 197 12.97 11.49 3.61
N VAL A 198 13.16 10.73 4.68
CA VAL A 198 13.40 9.30 4.64
C VAL A 198 12.19 8.61 5.24
N THR A 199 11.58 7.71 4.48
CA THR A 199 10.49 6.84 4.91
C THR A 199 10.97 5.41 5.02
N GLN A 200 10.34 4.59 5.85
CA GLN A 200 10.67 3.19 6.00
C GLN A 200 9.44 2.31 5.76
N VAL A 201 9.66 1.19 5.09
CA VAL A 201 8.66 0.13 4.87
C VAL A 201 9.25 -1.18 5.40
N PHE A 202 8.54 -1.81 6.33
CA PHE A 202 8.96 -3.08 6.94
C PHE A 202 7.97 -4.17 6.53
N TYR A 203 8.45 -5.14 5.76
CA TYR A 203 7.71 -6.35 5.44
C TYR A 203 7.96 -7.38 6.55
N LEU A 204 6.96 -7.58 7.41
CA LEU A 204 7.06 -8.48 8.55
C LEU A 204 6.90 -9.93 8.08
N LYS A 205 7.21 -10.89 8.96
CA LYS A 205 7.03 -12.31 8.66
C LYS A 205 5.58 -12.59 8.25
N PRO A 206 5.32 -13.21 7.08
CA PRO A 206 3.97 -13.52 6.66
C PRO A 206 3.32 -14.56 7.60
N MET A 207 1.99 -14.53 7.65
CA MET A 207 1.19 -15.59 8.27
C MET A 207 0.62 -16.43 7.13
N PHE A 208 0.99 -17.72 7.08
CA PHE A 208 0.45 -18.66 6.10
C PHE A 208 -0.90 -19.24 6.59
N TYR A 209 -1.69 -19.76 5.65
CA TYR A 209 -3.06 -20.20 5.96
C TYR A 209 -3.16 -21.16 7.14
N ASP A 210 -2.24 -22.11 7.25
CA ASP A 210 -2.24 -23.08 8.36
C ASP A 210 -2.04 -22.44 9.74
N GLU A 211 -1.42 -21.26 9.81
CA GLU A 211 -1.20 -20.53 11.05
C GLU A 211 -2.45 -19.77 11.53
N TYR A 212 -3.42 -19.50 10.63
CA TYR A 212 -4.58 -18.69 10.99
C TYR A 212 -5.95 -19.29 10.59
N LYS A 213 -5.99 -20.48 9.96
CA LYS A 213 -7.23 -21.11 9.45
C LYS A 213 -8.32 -21.28 10.52
N ASP A 214 -7.93 -21.51 11.76
CA ASP A 214 -8.86 -21.72 12.89
C ASP A 214 -9.17 -20.40 13.64
N MET A 215 -8.61 -19.28 13.21
CA MET A 215 -8.81 -17.98 13.85
C MET A 215 -9.99 -17.23 13.25
N LYS A 216 -10.76 -16.54 14.09
CA LYS A 216 -11.77 -15.57 13.64
C LYS A 216 -11.09 -14.31 13.08
N SER A 217 -11.75 -13.63 12.14
CA SER A 217 -11.20 -12.39 11.51
C SER A 217 -10.82 -11.31 12.52
N ASN A 218 -11.52 -11.21 13.66
CA ASN A 218 -11.16 -10.26 14.72
C ASN A 218 -9.80 -10.63 15.34
N ALA A 219 -9.57 -11.90 15.64
CA ALA A 219 -8.31 -12.36 16.23
C ALA A 219 -7.12 -12.16 15.26
N ILE A 220 -7.34 -12.40 13.96
CA ILE A 220 -6.34 -12.14 12.92
C ILE A 220 -6.03 -10.63 12.85
N SER A 221 -7.07 -9.80 12.82
CA SER A 221 -6.96 -8.34 12.80
C SER A 221 -6.14 -7.82 13.99
N ASP A 222 -6.48 -8.27 15.21
CA ASP A 222 -5.79 -7.88 16.44
C ASP A 222 -4.32 -8.32 16.45
N LEU A 223 -4.03 -9.53 15.95
CA LEU A 223 -2.67 -10.04 15.87
C LEU A 223 -1.83 -9.21 14.89
N VAL A 224 -2.34 -8.96 13.69
CA VAL A 224 -1.66 -8.15 12.67
C VAL A 224 -1.45 -6.71 13.18
N TYR A 225 -2.47 -6.12 13.80
CA TYR A 225 -2.39 -4.80 14.42
C TYR A 225 -1.26 -4.73 15.47
N LYS A 226 -1.23 -5.66 16.42
CA LYS A 226 -0.21 -5.71 17.47
C LYS A 226 1.21 -5.85 16.89
N ARG A 227 1.37 -6.69 15.88
CA ARG A 227 2.67 -6.87 15.20
C ARG A 227 3.13 -5.58 14.53
N ILE A 228 2.24 -4.89 13.81
CA ILE A 228 2.57 -3.62 13.16
C ILE A 228 2.88 -2.54 14.21
N CYS A 229 2.11 -2.42 15.28
CA CYS A 229 2.40 -1.48 16.37
C CYS A 229 3.78 -1.73 16.99
N SER A 230 4.11 -3.01 17.24
CA SER A 230 5.43 -3.39 17.78
C SER A 230 6.56 -3.05 16.82
N ALA A 231 6.38 -3.30 15.51
CA ALA A 231 7.37 -2.98 14.50
C ALA A 231 7.59 -1.46 14.37
N VAL A 232 6.51 -0.67 14.39
CA VAL A 232 6.59 0.80 14.37
C VAL A 232 7.38 1.31 15.57
N ARG A 233 7.12 0.80 16.78
CA ARG A 233 7.85 1.17 17.99
C ARG A 233 9.34 0.84 17.89
N CYS A 234 9.70 -0.40 17.50
CA CYS A 234 11.10 -0.78 17.31
C CYS A 234 11.79 0.13 16.28
N ALA A 235 11.09 0.49 15.20
CA ALA A 235 11.65 1.37 14.17
C ALA A 235 11.85 2.81 14.68
N GLU A 236 11.00 3.33 15.55
CA GLU A 236 11.16 4.63 16.20
C GLU A 236 12.35 4.65 17.17
N GLU A 237 12.61 3.53 17.83
CA GLU A 237 13.79 3.32 18.69
C GLU A 237 15.08 3.09 17.89
N GLY A 238 14.99 2.98 16.54
CA GLY A 238 16.12 2.76 15.64
C GLY A 238 16.53 1.30 15.48
N ASP A 239 15.81 0.36 16.09
CA ASP A 239 16.06 -1.08 15.93
C ASP A 239 15.28 -1.66 14.74
N PHE A 240 15.81 -1.41 13.54
CA PHE A 240 15.20 -1.88 12.29
C PHE A 240 15.26 -3.41 12.12
N LYS A 241 16.22 -4.10 12.77
CA LYS A 241 16.28 -5.56 12.75
C LYS A 241 15.15 -6.17 13.58
N ALA A 242 14.95 -5.67 14.80
CA ALA A 242 13.86 -6.12 15.63
C ALA A 242 12.50 -5.81 15.00
N ALA A 243 12.35 -4.66 14.30
CA ALA A 243 11.13 -4.30 13.61
C ALA A 243 10.69 -5.35 12.57
N VAL A 244 11.62 -5.90 11.78
CA VAL A 244 11.33 -6.92 10.75
C VAL A 244 10.93 -8.27 11.34
N LEU A 245 11.38 -8.58 12.55
CA LEU A 245 11.14 -9.88 13.21
C LEU A 245 9.75 -9.98 13.87
N LYS A 246 9.00 -8.88 13.97
CA LYS A 246 7.65 -8.84 14.56
C LYS A 246 6.61 -9.41 13.61
#